data_3e148079b657e32d9603dcae6316552c
#
_entry.id   3e148079b657e32d9603dcae6316552c
#
_cell.length_a   1.000
_cell.length_b   1.000
_cell.length_c   1.000
_cell.angle_alpha   90.00
_cell.angle_beta   90.00
_cell.angle_gamma   90.00
#
_symmetry.space_group_name_H-M   'P 1'
#
loop_
_entity.id
_entity.type
_entity.pdbx_description
1 polymer ?
#
loop_
_entity_poly.entity_id
_entity_poly.type
_entity_poly.pdbx_seq_one_letter_code
_entity_poly.pdbx_strand_id
1 'polypeptide(L)' 'MEEMHIAREMWIARDKNNSLYLHIGSKPVKFISSWVNTELYCVSIRLDEKEHPEVQWSDEEPTKVKLIIEK' A
#
# COMPACT_ATOMS: atom_id res chain seq x y z
N MET A 1 15.82 28.39 4.68
CA MET A 1 15.83 26.93 4.62
C MET A 1 14.49 26.42 4.13
N GLU A 2 14.53 25.59 3.16
CA GLU A 2 13.32 25.04 2.61
C GLU A 2 12.87 23.80 3.35
N GLU A 3 11.60 23.77 3.65
CA GLU A 3 11.00 22.55 4.13
C GLU A 3 10.61 21.70 2.95
N MET A 4 11.08 20.49 2.93
CA MET A 4 10.68 19.56 1.90
C MET A 4 9.48 18.77 2.40
N HIS A 5 8.32 19.09 1.86
CA HIS A 5 7.11 18.34 2.16
C HIS A 5 6.98 17.22 1.12
N ILE A 6 7.35 16.03 1.53
CA ILE A 6 7.10 14.85 0.72
C ILE A 6 5.82 14.23 1.23
N ALA A 7 4.73 14.56 0.58
CA ALA A 7 3.46 13.90 0.83
C ALA A 7 3.42 12.65 -0.01
N ARG A 8 3.68 11.51 0.61
CA ARG A 8 3.53 10.22 -0.06
C ARG A 8 2.24 9.58 0.37
N GLU A 9 1.50 9.12 -0.60
CA GLU A 9 0.32 8.33 -0.33
C GLU A 9 0.73 6.91 -0.01
N MET A 10 0.00 6.30 0.92
CA MET A 10 0.24 4.93 1.32
C MET A 10 -1.04 4.13 1.19
N TRP A 11 -0.89 2.90 0.77
CA TRP A 11 -1.99 2.00 0.51
C TRP A 11 -1.67 0.62 1.04
N ILE A 12 -2.68 -0.08 1.55
CA ILE A 12 -2.55 -1.48 1.92
C ILE A 12 -3.39 -2.30 0.95
N ALA A 13 -2.83 -3.37 0.44
CA ALA A 13 -3.54 -4.25 -0.46
C ALA A 13 -3.09 -5.69 -0.24
N ARG A 14 -4.01 -6.61 -0.43
CA ARG A 14 -3.75 -8.04 -0.27
C ARG A 14 -3.74 -8.71 -1.63
N ASP A 15 -2.69 -9.47 -1.89
CA ASP A 15 -2.55 -10.25 -3.11
C ASP A 15 -3.41 -11.51 -3.08
N LYS A 16 -3.59 -12.11 -4.24
CA LYS A 16 -4.41 -13.31 -4.36
C LYS A 16 -3.92 -14.47 -3.50
N ASN A 17 -2.61 -14.54 -3.27
CA ASN A 17 -2.01 -15.59 -2.43
C ASN A 17 -2.08 -15.28 -0.93
N ASN A 18 -2.85 -14.25 -0.53
CA ASN A 18 -3.02 -13.83 0.85
C ASN A 18 -1.89 -12.98 1.42
N SER A 19 -0.87 -12.68 0.65
CA SER A 19 0.21 -11.78 1.10
C SER A 19 -0.27 -10.34 1.18
N LEU A 20 0.05 -9.68 2.27
CA LEU A 20 -0.35 -8.30 2.54
C LEU A 20 0.84 -7.37 2.34
N TYR A 21 0.64 -6.27 1.62
CA TYR A 21 1.69 -5.30 1.33
C TYR A 21 1.24 -3.89 1.61
N LEU A 22 2.19 -3.09 2.13
CA LEU A 22 2.06 -1.65 2.20
C LEU A 22 2.75 -1.07 0.96
N HIS A 23 2.02 -0.30 0.18
CA HIS A 23 2.53 0.37 -1.01
C HIS A 23 2.66 1.86 -0.73
N ILE A 24 3.86 2.39 -0.89
CA ILE A 24 4.17 3.80 -0.63
C ILE A 24 4.53 4.46 -1.95
N GLY A 25 3.85 5.55 -2.26
CA GLY A 25 4.11 6.34 -3.46
C GLY A 25 2.84 6.61 -4.23
N SER A 26 2.50 5.77 -5.17
CA SER A 26 1.27 5.89 -5.94
C SER A 26 0.31 4.75 -5.62
N LYS A 27 -0.94 4.93 -6.01
CA LYS A 27 -1.98 3.92 -5.84
C LYS A 27 -1.62 2.67 -6.65
N PRO A 28 -1.55 1.50 -6.01
CA PRO A 28 -1.27 0.27 -6.74
C PRO A 28 -2.45 -0.12 -7.64
N VAL A 29 -2.15 -0.86 -8.67
CA VAL A 29 -3.13 -1.35 -9.63
C VAL A 29 -3.26 -2.85 -9.49
N LYS A 30 -4.49 -3.33 -9.50
CA LYS A 30 -4.77 -4.76 -9.38
C LYS A 30 -4.44 -5.45 -10.69
N PHE A 31 -3.62 -6.47 -10.60
CA PHE A 31 -3.24 -7.29 -11.73
C PHE A 31 -3.83 -8.70 -11.58
N ILE A 32 -3.34 -9.66 -12.34
CA ILE A 32 -3.92 -11.01 -12.38
C ILE A 32 -3.95 -11.69 -11.01
N SER A 33 -2.87 -11.56 -10.24
CA SER A 33 -2.75 -12.22 -8.95
C SER A 33 -2.13 -11.34 -7.86
N SER A 34 -1.86 -10.07 -8.16
CA SER A 34 -1.21 -9.17 -7.22
C SER A 34 -1.54 -7.72 -7.50
N TRP A 35 -1.27 -6.87 -6.51
CA TRP A 35 -1.29 -5.42 -6.69
C TRP A 35 0.12 -4.97 -7.03
N VAL A 36 0.26 -4.17 -8.07
CA VAL A 36 1.56 -3.72 -8.55
C VAL A 36 1.62 -2.20 -8.59
N ASN A 37 2.81 -1.67 -8.34
CA ASN A 37 3.09 -0.26 -8.50
C ASN A 37 3.55 -0.01 -9.94
N THR A 38 3.00 1.03 -10.55
CA THR A 38 3.35 1.39 -11.92
C THR A 38 4.36 2.52 -11.97
N GLU A 39 4.67 3.14 -10.85
CA GLU A 39 5.61 4.25 -10.75
C GLU A 39 7.00 3.78 -10.31
N LEU A 40 8.03 4.46 -10.80
CA LEU A 40 9.43 4.04 -10.57
C LEU A 40 9.89 4.19 -9.11
N TYR A 41 9.31 5.11 -8.38
CA TYR A 41 9.77 5.44 -7.04
C TYR A 41 8.86 4.94 -5.93
N CYS A 42 8.11 3.90 -6.21
CA CYS A 42 7.24 3.29 -5.24
C CYS A 42 7.96 2.20 -4.46
N VAL A 43 7.60 2.06 -3.20
CA VAL A 43 8.16 1.04 -2.32
C VAL A 43 7.03 0.13 -1.85
N SER A 44 7.28 -1.17 -1.84
CA SER A 44 6.35 -2.15 -1.30
C SER A 44 7.00 -2.86 -0.12
N ILE A 45 6.29 -2.89 0.99
CA ILE A 45 6.76 -3.51 2.23
C ILE A 45 5.78 -4.63 2.59
N ARG A 46 6.32 -5.83 2.78
CA ARG A 46 5.47 -6.95 3.19
C ARG A 46 5.09 -6.83 4.66
N LEU A 47 3.79 -6.96 4.93
CA LEU A 47 3.24 -6.96 6.27
C LEU A 47 2.89 -8.39 6.69
N ASP A 48 2.64 -8.59 7.99
CA ASP A 48 2.14 -9.86 8.48
C ASP A 48 0.76 -10.10 7.86
N GLU A 49 0.58 -11.26 7.25
CA GLU A 49 -0.68 -11.61 6.60
C GLU A 49 -1.86 -11.68 7.54
N LYS A 50 -1.60 -11.77 8.86
CA LYS A 50 -2.65 -11.77 9.87
C LYS A 50 -3.16 -10.40 10.22
N GLU A 51 -2.42 -9.35 9.83
CA GLU A 51 -2.84 -7.98 10.06
C GLU A 51 -3.91 -7.59 9.04
N HIS A 52 -4.74 -6.64 9.41
CA HIS A 52 -5.76 -6.05 8.54
C HIS A 52 -6.62 -7.10 7.82
N PRO A 53 -7.33 -7.97 8.56
CA PRO A 53 -8.16 -9.01 7.92
C PRO A 53 -9.29 -8.44 7.06
N GLU A 54 -9.64 -7.17 7.26
CA GLU A 54 -10.64 -6.47 6.45
C GLU A 54 -10.15 -6.17 5.03
N VAL A 55 -8.83 -6.19 4.82
CA VAL A 55 -8.23 -5.97 3.50
C VAL A 55 -8.12 -7.32 2.79
N GLN A 56 -8.82 -7.48 1.67
CA GLN A 56 -8.91 -8.76 0.97
C GLN A 56 -8.57 -8.61 -0.51
N TRP A 57 -8.17 -9.71 -1.12
CA TRP A 57 -7.91 -9.75 -2.57
C TRP A 57 -9.16 -9.39 -3.38
N SER A 58 -10.33 -9.74 -2.88
CA SER A 58 -11.59 -9.44 -3.56
C SER A 58 -11.95 -7.96 -3.58
N ASP A 59 -11.22 -7.12 -2.84
CA ASP A 59 -11.46 -5.69 -2.86
C ASP A 59 -11.19 -5.10 -4.24
N GLU A 60 -12.05 -4.20 -4.70
CA GLU A 60 -11.86 -3.55 -5.99
C GLU A 60 -10.83 -2.43 -5.93
N GLU A 61 -10.59 -1.89 -4.74
CA GLU A 61 -9.69 -0.78 -4.50
C GLU A 61 -8.75 -1.11 -3.35
N PRO A 62 -7.51 -0.63 -3.39
CA PRO A 62 -6.62 -0.76 -2.23
C PRO A 62 -7.10 0.16 -1.11
N THR A 63 -6.73 -0.17 0.12
CA THR A 63 -7.12 0.60 1.29
C THR A 63 -6.12 1.71 1.52
N LYS A 64 -6.58 2.95 1.47
CA LYS A 64 -5.72 4.11 1.73
C LYS A 64 -5.45 4.23 3.22
N VAL A 65 -4.18 4.45 3.57
CA VAL A 65 -3.78 4.61 4.96
C VAL A 65 -3.07 5.93 5.18
N LYS A 66 -3.10 6.41 6.41
CA LYS A 66 -2.42 7.63 6.81
C LYS A 66 -1.33 7.31 7.79
N LEU A 67 -0.18 7.93 7.61
CA LEU A 67 0.87 7.88 8.61
C LEU A 67 0.58 8.96 9.66
N ILE A 68 0.37 8.53 10.89
CA ILE A 68 0.22 9.43 12.02
C ILE A 68 1.52 9.39 12.83
N ILE A 69 2.19 10.52 12.90
CA ILE A 69 3.40 10.64 13.70
C ILE A 69 3.03 11.32 15.00
N GLU A 70 3.12 10.58 16.08
CA GLU A 70 2.95 11.13 17.43
C GLU A 70 4.30 11.54 17.97
N LYS A 71 4.34 12.75 18.49
CA LYS A 71 5.54 13.24 19.16
C LYS A 71 5.33 13.25 20.65
#